data_4d0ed7da843b59e52feff9d15123c69a
#
_entry.id   4d0ed7da843b59e52feff9d15123c69a
#
_cell.length_a   1.000
_cell.length_b   1.000
_cell.length_c   1.000
_cell.angle_alpha   90.00
_cell.angle_beta   90.00
_cell.angle_gamma   90.00
#
_symmetry.space_group_name_H-M   'P 1'
#
loop_
_entity.id
_entity.type
_entity.pdbx_description
1 polymer ?
#
loop_
_entity_poly.entity_id
_entity_poly.type
_entity_poly.pdbx_seq_one_letter_code
_entity_poly.pdbx_strand_id
1 'polypeptide(L)'
;MSAQANPQLALRPFLPADAPLLAEIFRASIEGLTADDYSEAQQQAWASAADDEGEFGARLAAQLTIVATLDGAPVGFASLARNEEIDMLYVHPAVAGRGVGTMLCDALEKLAGARGAERLTAAASDTARAFFERRAYVAQQRNSVLCGGEWIANTTMQKQLAGARAR
;
A
#
# COMPACT_ATOMS: atom_id res chain seq x y z
N MET A 1 -12.70 9.15 -36.96
CA MET A 1 -13.08 9.48 -35.60
C MET A 1 -12.22 8.72 -34.62
N SER A 2 -11.53 9.39 -33.80
CA SER A 2 -10.77 8.69 -32.77
C SER A 2 -11.65 8.52 -31.56
N ALA A 3 -11.85 7.30 -31.18
CA ALA A 3 -12.44 7.03 -29.87
C ALA A 3 -11.48 7.57 -28.84
N GLN A 4 -11.96 8.37 -27.92
CA GLN A 4 -11.13 8.74 -26.78
C GLN A 4 -10.92 7.50 -25.94
N ALA A 5 -9.68 7.05 -25.86
CA ALA A 5 -9.34 5.97 -24.97
C ALA A 5 -9.54 6.44 -23.54
N ASN A 6 -10.34 5.76 -22.77
CA ASN A 6 -10.41 6.01 -21.35
C ASN A 6 -9.06 5.63 -20.73
N PRO A 7 -8.56 6.42 -19.79
CA PRO A 7 -7.33 6.04 -19.09
C PRO A 7 -7.50 4.64 -18.51
N GLN A 8 -6.52 3.78 -18.76
CA GLN A 8 -6.58 2.40 -18.29
C GLN A 8 -5.74 2.18 -17.06
N LEU A 9 -6.41 1.78 -16.01
CA LEU A 9 -5.75 1.28 -14.81
C LEU A 9 -5.49 -0.21 -15.01
N ALA A 10 -4.28 -0.64 -14.70
CA ALA A 10 -3.90 -2.04 -14.79
C ALA A 10 -2.97 -2.39 -13.64
N LEU A 11 -2.81 -3.69 -13.41
CA LEU A 11 -1.88 -4.20 -12.41
C LEU A 11 -0.85 -5.07 -13.11
N ARG A 12 0.37 -5.03 -12.59
CA ARG A 12 1.44 -5.94 -13.04
C ARG A 12 2.40 -6.24 -11.90
N PRO A 13 3.20 -7.32 -12.02
CA PRO A 13 4.21 -7.61 -11.01
C PRO A 13 5.28 -6.51 -10.95
N PHE A 14 5.87 -6.36 -9.77
CA PHE A 14 7.02 -5.49 -9.56
C PHE A 14 8.23 -5.98 -10.36
N LEU A 15 8.95 -5.04 -10.96
CA LEU A 15 10.26 -5.27 -11.58
C LEU A 15 11.30 -4.44 -10.85
N PRO A 16 12.55 -4.94 -10.72
CA PRO A 16 13.60 -4.17 -10.01
C PRO A 16 13.77 -2.74 -10.53
N ALA A 17 13.58 -2.52 -11.82
CA ALA A 17 13.67 -1.19 -12.42
C ALA A 17 12.60 -0.23 -11.93
N ASP A 18 11.55 -0.71 -11.28
CA ASP A 18 10.47 0.13 -10.76
C ASP A 18 10.88 0.85 -9.47
N ALA A 19 11.89 0.37 -8.75
CA ALA A 19 12.20 0.86 -7.42
C ALA A 19 12.32 2.38 -7.30
N PRO A 20 13.01 3.09 -8.20
CA PRO A 20 13.08 4.55 -8.09
C PRO A 20 11.72 5.25 -8.18
N LEU A 21 10.86 4.80 -9.11
CA LEU A 21 9.53 5.38 -9.27
C LEU A 21 8.62 5.06 -8.09
N LEU A 22 8.72 3.84 -7.55
CA LEU A 22 7.92 3.47 -6.38
C LEU A 22 8.39 4.22 -5.13
N ALA A 23 9.68 4.50 -5.01
CA ALA A 23 10.19 5.34 -3.93
C ALA A 23 9.60 6.75 -4.03
N GLU A 24 9.49 7.31 -5.24
CA GLU A 24 8.86 8.61 -5.45
C GLU A 24 7.38 8.58 -5.07
N ILE A 25 6.66 7.54 -5.47
CA ILE A 25 5.24 7.37 -5.13
C ILE A 25 5.07 7.28 -3.61
N PHE A 26 5.92 6.52 -2.96
CA PHE A 26 5.92 6.38 -1.50
C PHE A 26 6.04 7.75 -0.82
N ARG A 27 7.06 8.52 -1.20
CA ARG A 27 7.28 9.85 -0.62
C ARG A 27 6.14 10.81 -0.95
N ALA A 28 5.71 10.84 -2.21
CA ALA A 28 4.62 11.73 -2.64
C ALA A 28 3.31 11.41 -1.92
N SER A 29 3.02 10.13 -1.73
CA SER A 29 1.82 9.69 -1.02
C SER A 29 1.82 10.20 0.42
N ILE A 30 2.94 10.02 1.12
CA ILE A 30 3.06 10.47 2.51
C ILE A 30 2.90 11.98 2.58
N GLU A 31 3.66 12.72 1.79
CA GLU A 31 3.64 14.18 1.82
C GLU A 31 2.29 14.77 1.40
N GLY A 32 1.66 14.18 0.39
CA GLY A 32 0.45 14.73 -0.20
C GLY A 32 -0.85 14.30 0.46
N LEU A 33 -0.86 13.18 1.20
CA LEU A 33 -2.12 12.60 1.68
C LEU A 33 -2.24 12.55 3.20
N THR A 34 -1.16 12.74 3.95
CA THR A 34 -1.17 12.48 5.40
C THR A 34 -1.04 13.73 6.28
N ALA A 35 -1.03 14.92 5.70
CA ALA A 35 -0.78 16.16 6.44
C ALA A 35 -1.84 16.46 7.50
N ASP A 36 -3.07 15.96 7.34
CA ASP A 36 -4.12 16.18 8.33
C ASP A 36 -3.95 15.33 9.58
N ASP A 37 -3.18 14.25 9.49
CA ASP A 37 -3.05 13.26 10.57
C ASP A 37 -1.66 13.21 11.18
N TYR A 38 -0.64 13.72 10.48
CA TYR A 38 0.76 13.65 10.90
C TYR A 38 1.46 14.98 10.72
N SER A 39 2.38 15.31 11.62
CA SER A 39 3.18 16.52 11.51
C SER A 39 4.18 16.43 10.35
N GLU A 40 4.70 17.57 9.94
CA GLU A 40 5.71 17.60 8.89
C GLU A 40 6.94 16.76 9.28
N ALA A 41 7.38 16.86 10.56
CA ALA A 41 8.51 16.06 11.04
C ALA A 41 8.21 14.55 10.95
N GLN A 42 6.99 14.15 11.30
CA GLN A 42 6.58 12.74 11.19
C GLN A 42 6.54 12.30 9.73
N GLN A 43 6.01 13.13 8.85
CA GLN A 43 5.97 12.81 7.41
C GLN A 43 7.37 12.64 6.84
N GLN A 44 8.30 13.53 7.18
CA GLN A 44 9.68 13.46 6.69
C GLN A 44 10.38 12.21 7.22
N ALA A 45 10.19 11.89 8.49
CA ALA A 45 10.78 10.69 9.08
C ALA A 45 10.25 9.42 8.42
N TRP A 46 8.96 9.37 8.18
CA TRP A 46 8.32 8.23 7.52
C TRP A 46 8.82 8.09 6.08
N ALA A 47 8.84 9.19 5.33
CA ALA A 47 9.28 9.19 3.92
C ALA A 47 10.76 8.80 3.78
N SER A 48 11.57 9.01 4.82
CA SER A 48 12.99 8.66 4.78
C SER A 48 13.24 7.15 4.64
N ALA A 49 12.23 6.32 4.88
CA ALA A 49 12.34 4.87 4.68
C ALA A 49 12.65 4.50 3.22
N ALA A 50 12.42 5.40 2.27
CA ALA A 50 12.73 5.17 0.87
C ALA A 50 14.00 5.88 0.40
N ASP A 51 14.78 6.49 1.31
CA ASP A 51 15.97 7.25 0.94
C ASP A 51 17.06 6.36 0.33
N ASP A 52 17.22 5.13 0.84
CA ASP A 52 18.11 4.15 0.23
C ASP A 52 17.28 3.33 -0.76
N GLU A 53 17.35 3.69 -2.02
CA GLU A 53 16.56 3.03 -3.06
C GLU A 53 16.93 1.57 -3.25
N GLY A 54 18.20 1.22 -3.03
CA GLY A 54 18.61 -0.17 -3.11
C GLY A 54 17.97 -1.03 -2.04
N GLU A 55 17.96 -0.54 -0.81
CA GLU A 55 17.32 -1.23 0.31
C GLU A 55 15.81 -1.28 0.15
N PHE A 56 15.20 -0.18 -0.28
CA PHE A 56 13.77 -0.10 -0.55
C PHE A 56 13.37 -1.12 -1.62
N GLY A 57 14.11 -1.15 -2.74
CA GLY A 57 13.86 -2.10 -3.81
C GLY A 57 14.05 -3.54 -3.40
N ALA A 58 15.07 -3.83 -2.58
CA ALA A 58 15.32 -5.18 -2.06
C ALA A 58 14.15 -5.66 -1.19
N ARG A 59 13.58 -4.77 -0.38
CA ARG A 59 12.40 -5.10 0.44
C ARG A 59 11.21 -5.45 -0.44
N LEU A 60 10.97 -4.67 -1.49
CA LEU A 60 9.87 -4.96 -2.42
C LEU A 60 10.08 -6.25 -3.19
N ALA A 61 11.33 -6.53 -3.59
CA ALA A 61 11.67 -7.75 -4.33
C ALA A 61 11.51 -9.01 -3.46
N ALA A 62 11.69 -8.88 -2.13
CA ALA A 62 11.55 -10.00 -1.21
C ALA A 62 10.09 -10.33 -0.90
N GLN A 63 9.15 -9.49 -1.29
CA GLN A 63 7.73 -9.65 -1.02
C GLN A 63 6.97 -9.87 -2.32
N LEU A 64 5.70 -10.26 -2.21
CA LEU A 64 4.81 -10.27 -3.36
C LEU A 64 4.35 -8.83 -3.58
N THR A 65 4.94 -8.17 -4.56
CA THR A 65 4.69 -6.76 -4.82
C THR A 65 4.01 -6.58 -6.18
N ILE A 66 2.92 -5.83 -6.21
CA ILE A 66 2.19 -5.50 -7.43
C ILE A 66 2.20 -3.99 -7.64
N VAL A 67 2.23 -3.59 -8.90
CA VAL A 67 2.30 -2.20 -9.33
C VAL A 67 1.02 -1.86 -10.08
N ALA A 68 0.38 -0.77 -9.67
CA ALA A 68 -0.76 -0.23 -10.42
C ALA A 68 -0.24 0.78 -11.42
N THR A 69 -0.68 0.67 -12.65
CA THR A 69 -0.30 1.59 -13.73
C THR A 69 -1.52 2.31 -14.28
N LEU A 70 -1.30 3.54 -14.73
CA LEU A 70 -2.27 4.30 -15.49
C LEU A 70 -1.64 4.56 -16.85
N ASP A 71 -2.20 3.96 -17.89
CA ASP A 71 -1.65 4.01 -19.24
C ASP A 71 -0.18 3.61 -19.29
N GLY A 72 0.17 2.59 -18.50
CA GLY A 72 1.52 2.05 -18.43
C GLY A 72 2.46 2.71 -17.43
N ALA A 73 2.11 3.87 -16.88
CA ALA A 73 2.96 4.57 -15.91
C ALA A 73 2.58 4.15 -14.49
N PRO A 74 3.55 3.79 -13.63
CA PRO A 74 3.26 3.46 -12.25
C PRO A 74 2.59 4.60 -11.50
N VAL A 75 1.50 4.32 -10.79
CA VAL A 75 0.76 5.30 -10.00
C VAL A 75 0.46 4.82 -8.58
N GLY A 76 0.77 3.57 -8.27
CA GLY A 76 0.59 3.01 -6.94
C GLY A 76 1.21 1.64 -6.85
N PHE A 77 1.35 1.14 -5.64
CA PHE A 77 1.87 -0.22 -5.44
C PHE A 77 1.43 -0.76 -4.09
N ALA A 78 1.48 -2.07 -3.97
CA ALA A 78 1.18 -2.75 -2.72
C ALA A 78 2.05 -3.99 -2.60
N SER A 79 2.39 -4.36 -1.37
CA SER A 79 3.20 -5.53 -1.12
C SER A 79 2.61 -6.40 -0.01
N LEU A 80 2.77 -7.71 -0.17
CA LEU A 80 2.29 -8.73 0.73
C LEU A 80 3.49 -9.46 1.33
N ALA A 81 3.65 -9.39 2.65
CA ALA A 81 4.73 -10.05 3.35
C ALA A 81 4.25 -11.38 3.92
N ARG A 82 4.99 -12.45 3.67
CA ARG A 82 4.76 -13.79 4.25
C ARG A 82 3.35 -14.34 4.02
N ASN A 83 2.66 -13.85 3.01
CA ASN A 83 1.28 -14.20 2.68
C ASN A 83 0.28 -13.92 3.82
N GLU A 84 0.61 -12.98 4.71
CA GLU A 84 -0.25 -12.70 5.87
C GLU A 84 -0.40 -11.22 6.20
N GLU A 85 0.46 -10.36 5.65
CA GLU A 85 0.44 -8.94 6.01
C GLU A 85 0.58 -8.05 4.79
N ILE A 86 -0.28 -7.05 4.68
CA ILE A 86 -0.09 -5.97 3.72
C ILE A 86 0.98 -5.06 4.31
N ASP A 87 2.19 -5.12 3.75
CA ASP A 87 3.32 -4.36 4.24
C ASP A 87 3.32 -2.93 3.71
N MET A 88 2.97 -2.76 2.44
CA MET A 88 2.88 -1.44 1.82
C MET A 88 1.64 -1.34 0.94
N LEU A 89 1.03 -0.15 0.96
CA LEU A 89 -0.08 0.20 0.08
C LEU A 89 -0.03 1.72 -0.08
N TYR A 90 0.49 2.17 -1.21
CA TYR A 90 0.70 3.60 -1.48
C TYR A 90 0.20 3.96 -2.86
N VAL A 91 -0.46 5.11 -2.96
CA VAL A 91 -1.05 5.62 -4.20
C VAL A 91 -0.57 7.06 -4.38
N HIS A 92 -0.16 7.40 -5.59
CA HIS A 92 0.27 8.78 -5.90
C HIS A 92 -0.92 9.73 -5.67
N PRO A 93 -0.69 10.90 -5.03
CA PRO A 93 -1.77 11.85 -4.75
C PRO A 93 -2.56 12.29 -5.99
N ALA A 94 -1.92 12.36 -7.13
CA ALA A 94 -2.58 12.79 -8.38
C ALA A 94 -3.73 11.86 -8.79
N VAL A 95 -3.72 10.60 -8.35
CA VAL A 95 -4.78 9.63 -8.68
C VAL A 95 -5.56 9.21 -7.45
N ALA A 96 -5.42 9.91 -6.32
CA ALA A 96 -6.17 9.60 -5.11
C ALA A 96 -7.68 9.71 -5.39
N GLY A 97 -8.45 8.82 -4.77
CA GLY A 97 -9.91 8.81 -4.94
C GLY A 97 -10.38 8.19 -6.25
N ARG A 98 -9.50 7.59 -7.04
CA ARG A 98 -9.84 6.99 -8.33
C ARG A 98 -9.89 5.46 -8.30
N GLY A 99 -9.91 4.87 -7.12
CA GLY A 99 -10.06 3.42 -6.97
C GLY A 99 -8.77 2.62 -7.08
N VAL A 100 -7.60 3.27 -7.15
CA VAL A 100 -6.32 2.58 -7.27
C VAL A 100 -6.02 1.74 -6.03
N GLY A 101 -6.22 2.32 -4.84
CA GLY A 101 -6.03 1.59 -3.58
C GLY A 101 -6.95 0.38 -3.47
N THR A 102 -8.20 0.54 -3.88
CA THR A 102 -9.18 -0.55 -3.88
C THR A 102 -8.73 -1.68 -4.81
N MET A 103 -8.27 -1.34 -6.01
CA MET A 103 -7.81 -2.32 -6.98
C MET A 103 -6.60 -3.10 -6.47
N LEU A 104 -5.63 -2.39 -5.86
CA LEU A 104 -4.44 -3.00 -5.28
C LEU A 104 -4.80 -3.94 -4.12
N CYS A 105 -5.65 -3.48 -3.22
CA CYS A 105 -6.04 -4.26 -2.04
C CYS A 105 -6.86 -5.50 -2.45
N ASP A 106 -7.79 -5.36 -3.40
CA ASP A 106 -8.54 -6.49 -3.93
C ASP A 106 -7.60 -7.56 -4.47
N ALA A 107 -6.59 -7.16 -5.23
CA ALA A 107 -5.64 -8.10 -5.82
C ALA A 107 -4.83 -8.82 -4.75
N LEU A 108 -4.34 -8.10 -3.73
CA LEU A 108 -3.59 -8.74 -2.65
C LEU A 108 -4.46 -9.73 -1.89
N GLU A 109 -5.71 -9.38 -1.62
CA GLU A 109 -6.63 -10.29 -0.92
C GLU A 109 -6.87 -11.56 -1.72
N LYS A 110 -7.07 -11.43 -3.02
CA LYS A 110 -7.26 -12.59 -3.89
C LYS A 110 -6.02 -13.46 -3.97
N LEU A 111 -4.86 -12.83 -4.13
CA LEU A 111 -3.60 -13.56 -4.20
C LEU A 111 -3.28 -14.27 -2.89
N ALA A 112 -3.46 -13.60 -1.76
CA ALA A 112 -3.22 -14.19 -0.45
C ALA A 112 -4.15 -15.38 -0.20
N GLY A 113 -5.44 -15.21 -0.49
CA GLY A 113 -6.43 -16.28 -0.32
C GLY A 113 -6.15 -17.48 -1.21
N ALA A 114 -5.77 -17.25 -2.48
CA ALA A 114 -5.41 -18.31 -3.40
C ALA A 114 -4.18 -19.08 -2.94
N ARG A 115 -3.34 -18.45 -2.14
CA ARG A 115 -2.12 -19.06 -1.57
C ARG A 115 -2.35 -19.58 -0.15
N GLY A 116 -3.60 -19.71 0.27
CA GLY A 116 -3.98 -20.36 1.52
C GLY A 116 -4.13 -19.44 2.73
N ALA A 117 -4.02 -18.15 2.58
CA ALA A 117 -4.21 -17.24 3.71
C ALA A 117 -5.68 -17.21 4.13
N GLU A 118 -5.92 -17.31 5.43
CA GLU A 118 -7.28 -17.24 5.98
C GLU A 118 -7.62 -15.82 6.42
N ARG A 119 -6.60 -15.00 6.64
CA ARG A 119 -6.78 -13.61 7.07
C ARG A 119 -5.58 -12.78 6.64
N LEU A 120 -5.79 -11.48 6.57
CA LEU A 120 -4.71 -10.52 6.33
C LEU A 120 -4.70 -9.48 7.44
N THR A 121 -3.50 -9.01 7.79
CA THR A 121 -3.32 -7.87 8.67
C THR A 121 -2.73 -6.70 7.90
N ALA A 122 -2.92 -5.51 8.40
CA ALA A 122 -2.29 -4.30 7.90
C ALA A 122 -2.03 -3.36 9.07
N ALA A 123 -0.87 -2.71 9.07
CA ALA A 123 -0.61 -1.63 10.00
C ALA A 123 -1.11 -0.34 9.34
N ALA A 124 -2.37 -0.01 9.58
CA ALA A 124 -3.02 1.11 8.92
C ALA A 124 -2.62 2.42 9.56
N SER A 125 -2.14 3.37 8.74
CA SER A 125 -1.93 4.74 9.20
C SER A 125 -3.28 5.35 9.59
N ASP A 126 -3.24 6.42 10.36
CA ASP A 126 -4.47 7.14 10.71
C ASP A 126 -5.18 7.65 9.45
N THR A 127 -4.42 7.99 8.42
CA THR A 127 -4.95 8.44 7.14
C THR A 127 -5.66 7.30 6.39
N ALA A 128 -5.12 6.08 6.45
CA ALA A 128 -5.64 4.93 5.71
C ALA A 128 -6.71 4.15 6.49
N ARG A 129 -6.88 4.42 7.78
CA ARG A 129 -7.75 3.63 8.64
C ARG A 129 -9.18 3.50 8.10
N ALA A 130 -9.79 4.61 7.68
CA ALA A 130 -11.15 4.58 7.16
C ALA A 130 -11.28 3.73 5.90
N PHE A 131 -10.24 3.76 5.05
CA PHE A 131 -10.19 2.91 3.86
C PHE A 131 -10.26 1.43 4.24
N PHE A 132 -9.45 1.01 5.20
CA PHE A 132 -9.46 -0.38 5.65
C PHE A 132 -10.76 -0.76 6.36
N GLU A 133 -11.32 0.15 7.15
CA GLU A 133 -12.61 -0.11 7.80
C GLU A 133 -13.72 -0.35 6.79
N ARG A 134 -13.76 0.42 5.72
CA ARG A 134 -14.74 0.22 4.65
C ARG A 134 -14.55 -1.11 3.93
N ARG A 135 -13.37 -1.69 4.01
CA ARG A 135 -13.07 -3.00 3.41
C ARG A 135 -13.22 -4.16 4.40
N ALA A 136 -13.86 -3.90 5.54
CA ALA A 136 -14.14 -4.89 6.59
C ALA A 136 -12.91 -5.32 7.39
N TYR A 137 -11.86 -4.52 7.41
CA TYR A 137 -10.76 -4.72 8.35
C TYR A 137 -11.19 -4.19 9.71
N VAL A 138 -10.86 -4.93 10.77
CA VAL A 138 -11.25 -4.61 12.14
C VAL A 138 -9.99 -4.27 12.94
N ALA A 139 -10.06 -3.17 13.69
CA ALA A 139 -8.93 -2.72 14.51
C ALA A 139 -8.65 -3.74 15.62
N GLN A 140 -7.38 -4.10 15.75
CA GLN A 140 -6.91 -5.04 16.77
C GLN A 140 -6.09 -4.36 17.85
N GLN A 141 -5.21 -3.43 17.47
CA GLN A 141 -4.29 -2.83 18.41
C GLN A 141 -3.80 -1.48 17.89
N ARG A 142 -3.76 -0.50 18.80
CA ARG A 142 -3.15 0.80 18.53
C ARG A 142 -1.65 0.71 18.78
N ASN A 143 -0.84 1.24 17.87
CA ASN A 143 0.62 1.18 17.95
C ASN A 143 1.23 2.56 17.86
N SER A 144 2.42 2.69 18.43
CA SER A 144 3.29 3.84 18.21
C SER A 144 4.65 3.30 17.81
N VAL A 145 5.09 3.63 16.61
CA VAL A 145 6.30 3.05 16.00
C VAL A 145 7.36 4.13 15.85
N LEU A 146 8.58 3.84 16.28
CA LEU A 146 9.69 4.76 16.08
C LEU A 146 10.20 4.63 14.65
N CYS A 147 10.18 5.72 13.91
CA CYS A 147 10.60 5.77 12.53
C CYS A 147 11.38 7.05 12.29
N GLY A 148 12.64 6.95 11.90
CA GLY A 148 13.46 8.11 11.61
C GLY A 148 13.55 9.12 12.74
N GLY A 149 13.51 8.68 14.00
CA GLY A 149 13.57 9.55 15.15
C GLY A 149 12.23 10.11 15.62
N GLU A 150 11.13 9.82 14.91
CA GLU A 150 9.79 10.28 15.27
C GLU A 150 8.89 9.11 15.61
N TRP A 151 8.00 9.32 16.57
CA TRP A 151 6.98 8.32 16.91
C TRP A 151 5.78 8.52 15.99
N ILE A 152 5.39 7.45 15.28
CA ILE A 152 4.30 7.48 14.32
C ILE A 152 3.24 6.49 14.75
N ALA A 153 2.01 6.97 14.95
CA ALA A 153 0.90 6.13 15.37
C ALA A 153 0.27 5.41 14.18
N ASN A 154 -0.08 4.16 14.38
CA ASN A 154 -0.89 3.41 13.43
C ASN A 154 -1.76 2.40 14.19
N THR A 155 -2.58 1.67 13.46
CA THR A 155 -3.48 0.67 14.04
C THR A 155 -3.31 -0.64 13.27
N THR A 156 -3.02 -1.73 14.00
CA THR A 156 -3.05 -3.05 13.39
C THR A 156 -4.49 -3.44 13.15
N MET A 157 -4.81 -3.77 11.90
CA MET A 157 -6.15 -4.15 11.48
C MET A 157 -6.12 -5.52 10.84
N GLN A 158 -7.23 -6.24 10.91
CA GLN A 158 -7.30 -7.62 10.42
C GLN A 158 -8.61 -7.86 9.69
N LYS A 159 -8.55 -8.65 8.62
CA LYS A 159 -9.72 -9.08 7.86
C LYS A 159 -9.68 -10.57 7.64
N GLN A 160 -10.81 -11.24 7.86
CA GLN A 160 -11.00 -12.62 7.45
C GLN A 160 -11.26 -12.66 5.96
N LEU A 161 -10.54 -13.50 5.23
CA LEU A 161 -10.70 -13.61 3.78
C LEU A 161 -11.86 -14.54 3.43
N ALA A 162 -12.53 -14.22 2.32
CA ALA A 162 -13.60 -15.03 1.81
C ALA A 162 -13.06 -16.42 1.47
N GLY A 163 -13.79 -17.47 1.84
CA GLY A 163 -13.37 -18.84 1.61
C GLY A 163 -12.57 -19.45 2.74
N ALA A 164 -12.06 -18.66 3.68
CA ALA A 164 -11.29 -19.18 4.82
C ALA A 164 -12.09 -20.16 5.67
N ARG A 165 -13.41 -20.04 5.65
CA ARG A 165 -14.30 -20.90 6.43
C ARG A 165 -15.03 -21.94 5.59
N ALA A 166 -14.65 -22.09 4.35
CA ALA A 166 -15.28 -23.05 3.43
C ALA A 166 -14.71 -24.46 3.67
N ARG A 167 -14.68 -24.88 4.89
CA ARG A 167 -14.14 -26.18 5.29
C ARG A 167 -15.17 -26.94 6.05
#